data_c6e5c5a8687c374a2b23ba3f96c2f941
#
_entry.id   c6e5c5a8687c374a2b23ba3f96c2f941
#
_cell.length_a   1.000
_cell.length_b   1.000
_cell.length_c   1.000
_cell.angle_alpha   90.00
_cell.angle_beta   90.00
_cell.angle_gamma   90.00
#
_symmetry.space_group_name_H-M   'P 1'
#
loop_
_entity.id
_entity.type
_entity.pdbx_description
1 polymer ?
#
loop_
_entity_poly.entity_id
_entity_poly.type
_entity_poly.pdbx_seq_one_letter_code
_entity_poly.pdbx_strand_id
1 'polypeptide(L)'
;MICLCLASCSDSPKTYYGAVIDTDGALDGQAIRMALHEQGRAQVRMEGEIAATCAKKGCWMDVVSGEDTVFVRFQDYGFFVPTEGAEGKRTVVEGEAFYDTLTVPMLKHYAEDAGEPQAFIDAIDTPELRLAFTATGVMIED
;
A
#
# COMPACT_ATOMS: atom_id res chain seq x y z
N MET A 1 40.66 -15.01 23.31
CA MET A 1 40.55 -13.98 22.22
C MET A 1 39.12 -14.03 21.73
N ILE A 2 38.27 -13.15 22.27
CA ILE A 2 36.81 -13.14 21.95
C ILE A 2 36.64 -12.18 20.79
N CYS A 3 36.25 -12.74 19.63
CA CYS A 3 35.92 -11.96 18.45
C CYS A 3 34.50 -11.39 18.61
N LEU A 4 34.40 -10.13 18.94
CA LEU A 4 33.13 -9.42 19.03
C LEU A 4 32.70 -9.06 17.61
N CYS A 5 31.83 -9.88 17.00
CA CYS A 5 31.17 -9.54 15.75
C CYS A 5 30.15 -8.43 16.05
N LEU A 6 30.53 -7.19 15.77
CA LEU A 6 29.59 -6.06 15.68
C LEU A 6 28.70 -6.33 14.46
N ALA A 7 27.50 -6.81 14.68
CA ALA A 7 26.45 -6.82 13.67
C ALA A 7 26.10 -5.35 13.38
N SER A 8 26.63 -4.82 12.30
CA SER A 8 26.22 -3.54 11.74
C SER A 8 24.81 -3.73 11.22
N CYS A 9 23.79 -3.30 11.96
CA CYS A 9 22.46 -3.09 11.42
C CYS A 9 22.56 -1.93 10.43
N SER A 10 22.71 -2.24 9.14
CA SER A 10 22.54 -1.22 8.11
C SER A 10 21.04 -1.00 7.95
N ASP A 11 20.54 0.07 8.57
CA ASP A 11 19.19 0.57 8.27
C ASP A 11 19.17 1.03 6.81
N SER A 12 18.28 0.42 6.00
CA SER A 12 18.05 0.86 4.64
C SER A 12 17.47 2.28 4.64
N PRO A 13 17.81 3.13 3.64
CA PRO A 13 17.24 4.47 3.55
C PRO A 13 15.72 4.45 3.50
N LYS A 14 15.10 5.39 4.20
CA LYS A 14 13.63 5.54 4.26
C LYS A 14 13.23 6.89 3.69
N THR A 15 12.26 6.88 2.79
CA THR A 15 11.66 8.08 2.21
C THR A 15 10.22 8.19 2.66
N TYR A 16 9.80 9.39 3.03
CA TYR A 16 8.44 9.68 3.51
C TYR A 16 7.68 10.53 2.51
N TYR A 17 6.41 10.19 2.32
CA TYR A 17 5.47 10.90 1.45
C TYR A 17 4.25 11.28 2.30
N GLY A 18 3.77 12.51 2.15
CA GLY A 18 2.75 13.05 3.04
C GLY A 18 3.33 13.32 4.44
N ALA A 19 2.64 12.92 5.49
CA ALA A 19 3.13 13.06 6.86
C ALA A 19 4.32 12.13 7.12
N VAL A 20 5.26 12.57 7.94
CA VAL A 20 6.29 11.70 8.52
C VAL A 20 5.63 10.84 9.59
N ILE A 21 5.70 9.54 9.44
CA ILE A 21 5.02 8.59 10.31
C ILE A 21 6.00 7.78 11.15
N ASP A 22 5.55 7.32 12.31
CA ASP A 22 6.21 6.27 13.06
C ASP A 22 5.90 4.92 12.38
N THR A 23 6.90 4.07 12.26
CA THR A 23 6.75 2.75 11.62
C THR A 23 6.59 1.61 12.60
N ASP A 24 6.68 1.88 13.90
CA ASP A 24 6.51 0.87 14.94
C ASP A 24 5.04 0.46 15.09
N GLY A 25 4.82 -0.83 15.38
CA GLY A 25 3.47 -1.37 15.61
C GLY A 25 2.62 -1.51 14.33
N ALA A 26 3.24 -1.53 13.16
CA ALA A 26 2.53 -1.76 11.91
C ALA A 26 1.95 -3.18 11.85
N LEU A 27 0.72 -3.28 11.33
CA LEU A 27 -0.06 -4.51 11.22
C LEU A 27 0.02 -5.08 9.81
N ASP A 28 -0.11 -6.39 9.68
CA ASP A 28 -0.36 -7.02 8.38
C ASP A 28 -1.86 -7.03 8.04
N GLY A 29 -2.19 -7.45 6.81
CA GLY A 29 -3.57 -7.47 6.32
C GLY A 29 -4.49 -8.35 7.16
N GLN A 30 -4.01 -9.46 7.71
CA GLN A 30 -4.82 -10.33 8.58
C GLN A 30 -5.19 -9.62 9.89
N ALA A 31 -4.24 -8.98 10.53
CA ALA A 31 -4.49 -8.21 11.77
C ALA A 31 -5.43 -7.03 11.51
N ILE A 32 -5.31 -6.38 10.35
CA ILE A 32 -6.23 -5.31 9.94
C ILE A 32 -7.65 -5.85 9.75
N ARG A 33 -7.84 -6.97 9.08
CA ARG A 33 -9.16 -7.60 8.93
C ARG A 33 -9.80 -7.91 10.27
N MET A 34 -9.02 -8.38 11.24
CA MET A 34 -9.50 -8.60 12.61
C MET A 34 -9.93 -7.29 13.28
N ALA A 35 -9.18 -6.22 13.10
CA ALA A 35 -9.52 -4.91 13.63
C ALA A 35 -10.79 -4.34 12.99
N LEU A 36 -11.03 -4.60 11.71
CA LEU A 36 -12.21 -4.14 10.98
C LEU A 36 -13.48 -4.92 11.31
N HIS A 37 -13.39 -6.13 11.84
CA HIS A 37 -14.54 -7.00 12.11
C HIS A 37 -15.62 -6.35 12.98
N GLU A 38 -15.22 -5.51 13.94
CA GLU A 38 -16.14 -4.88 14.89
C GLU A 38 -16.63 -3.51 14.44
N GLN A 39 -15.82 -2.73 13.71
CA GLN A 39 -16.09 -1.31 13.46
C GLN A 39 -16.24 -0.94 11.97
N GLY A 40 -15.84 -1.82 11.05
CA GLY A 40 -15.84 -1.58 9.62
C GLY A 40 -14.79 -0.58 9.12
N ARG A 41 -14.18 0.19 10.03
CA ARG A 41 -13.11 1.15 9.79
C ARG A 41 -12.13 1.14 10.96
N ALA A 42 -10.85 1.34 10.70
CA ALA A 42 -9.83 1.39 11.74
C ALA A 42 -8.69 2.35 11.37
N GLN A 43 -8.27 3.18 12.32
CA GLN A 43 -7.05 3.98 12.21
C GLN A 43 -5.87 3.10 12.62
N VAL A 44 -5.00 2.78 11.68
CA VAL A 44 -3.92 1.82 11.86
C VAL A 44 -2.68 2.21 11.07
N ARG A 45 -1.56 1.55 11.38
CA ARG A 45 -0.39 1.45 10.51
C ARG A 45 -0.38 0.07 9.89
N MET A 46 -0.15 0.02 8.59
CA MET A 46 -0.05 -1.22 7.84
C MET A 46 1.34 -1.34 7.22
N GLU A 47 1.93 -2.51 7.32
CA GLU A 47 3.16 -2.85 6.61
C GLU A 47 2.89 -3.81 5.45
N GLY A 48 3.70 -3.72 4.43
CA GLY A 48 3.64 -4.62 3.30
C GLY A 48 4.70 -4.30 2.25
N GLU A 49 4.53 -4.90 1.09
CA GLU A 49 5.38 -4.72 -0.08
C GLU A 49 4.57 -4.09 -1.22
N ILE A 50 5.13 -3.08 -1.87
CA ILE A 50 4.47 -2.42 -2.98
C ILE A 50 4.43 -3.37 -4.18
N ALA A 51 3.24 -3.68 -4.66
CA ALA A 51 3.02 -4.51 -5.84
C ALA A 51 2.89 -3.67 -7.13
N ALA A 52 2.25 -2.50 -7.04
CA ALA A 52 2.07 -1.58 -8.16
C ALA A 52 1.86 -0.15 -7.67
N THR A 53 2.20 0.80 -8.51
CA THR A 53 1.86 2.22 -8.32
C THR A 53 1.21 2.77 -9.58
N CYS A 54 0.44 3.85 -9.45
CA CYS A 54 -0.08 4.56 -10.61
C CYS A 54 1.08 5.07 -11.48
N ALA A 55 1.19 4.54 -12.70
CA ALA A 55 2.28 4.86 -13.62
C ALA A 55 2.20 6.30 -14.18
N LYS A 56 1.03 6.94 -14.10
CA LYS A 56 0.79 8.29 -14.62
C LYS A 56 1.17 9.37 -13.60
N LYS A 57 0.73 9.24 -12.36
CA LYS A 57 0.85 10.29 -11.34
C LYS A 57 1.35 9.81 -9.98
N GLY A 58 1.36 8.49 -9.72
CA GLY A 58 1.66 7.96 -8.38
C GLY A 58 0.58 8.28 -7.35
N CYS A 59 -0.69 8.39 -7.77
CA CYS A 59 -1.80 8.80 -6.92
C CYS A 59 -2.51 7.66 -6.18
N TRP A 60 -2.08 6.43 -6.40
CA TRP A 60 -2.49 5.24 -5.68
C TRP A 60 -1.37 4.20 -5.72
N MET A 61 -1.45 3.21 -4.87
CA MET A 61 -0.61 2.03 -4.91
C MET A 61 -1.35 0.80 -4.40
N ASP A 62 -0.96 -0.37 -4.91
CA ASP A 62 -1.35 -1.67 -4.36
C ASP A 62 -0.23 -2.17 -3.45
N VAL A 63 -0.59 -2.58 -2.25
CA VAL A 63 0.33 -3.10 -1.24
C VAL A 63 -0.08 -4.51 -0.86
N VAL A 64 0.83 -5.46 -1.03
CA VAL A 64 0.66 -6.83 -0.53
C VAL A 64 1.03 -6.84 0.95
N SER A 65 0.06 -7.15 1.79
CA SER A 65 0.21 -7.21 3.24
C SER A 65 -0.32 -8.56 3.76
N GLY A 66 0.59 -9.47 4.10
CA GLY A 66 0.23 -10.86 4.33
C GLY A 66 -0.32 -11.51 3.06
N GLU A 67 -1.53 -12.05 3.13
CA GLU A 67 -2.23 -12.66 1.98
C GLU A 67 -3.13 -11.68 1.23
N ASP A 68 -3.22 -10.42 1.69
CA ASP A 68 -4.09 -9.42 1.12
C ASP A 68 -3.34 -8.48 0.18
N THR A 69 -4.00 -8.07 -0.90
CA THR A 69 -3.61 -6.91 -1.69
C THR A 69 -4.53 -5.76 -1.31
N VAL A 70 -3.94 -4.70 -0.75
CA VAL A 70 -4.66 -3.55 -0.22
C VAL A 70 -4.49 -2.39 -1.18
N PHE A 71 -5.61 -1.81 -1.60
CA PHE A 71 -5.61 -0.62 -2.44
C PHE A 71 -5.44 0.63 -1.56
N VAL A 72 -4.37 1.38 -1.77
CA VAL A 72 -4.00 2.55 -0.99
C VAL A 72 -4.18 3.82 -1.82
N ARG A 73 -5.01 4.72 -1.35
CA ARG A 73 -5.15 6.09 -1.85
C ARG A 73 -4.63 7.08 -0.81
N PHE A 74 -4.34 8.29 -1.24
CA PHE A 74 -3.79 9.33 -0.38
C PHE A 74 -4.87 10.34 -0.03
N GLN A 75 -4.93 10.71 1.24
CA GLN A 75 -5.98 11.58 1.76
C GLN A 75 -6.03 12.91 1.00
N ASP A 76 -7.22 13.29 0.58
CA ASP A 76 -7.51 14.55 -0.13
C ASP A 76 -6.67 14.75 -1.41
N TYR A 77 -6.12 13.67 -1.98
CA TYR A 77 -5.22 13.76 -3.14
C TYR A 77 -4.01 14.67 -2.85
N GLY A 78 -3.55 14.66 -1.59
CA GLY A 78 -2.62 15.66 -1.05
C GLY A 78 -1.15 15.38 -1.30
N PHE A 79 -0.78 14.16 -1.69
CA PHE A 79 0.59 13.77 -2.02
C PHE A 79 0.60 12.54 -2.93
N PHE A 80 1.75 12.25 -3.53
CA PHE A 80 1.93 11.14 -4.45
C PHE A 80 3.20 10.37 -4.13
N VAL A 81 3.25 9.11 -4.58
CA VAL A 81 4.44 8.25 -4.51
C VAL A 81 5.10 8.15 -5.89
N PRO A 82 6.32 7.58 -5.99
CA PRO A 82 6.97 7.41 -7.29
C PRO A 82 6.11 6.61 -8.28
N THR A 83 6.12 7.02 -9.54
CA THR A 83 5.39 6.36 -10.63
C THR A 83 6.09 5.10 -11.14
N GLU A 84 7.37 4.94 -10.82
CA GLU A 84 8.19 3.80 -11.22
C GLU A 84 9.29 3.54 -10.18
N GLY A 85 9.78 2.31 -10.11
CA GLY A 85 10.88 1.92 -9.25
C GLY A 85 10.51 1.66 -7.78
N ALA A 86 9.23 1.68 -7.43
CA ALA A 86 8.76 1.41 -6.07
C ALA A 86 8.32 -0.04 -5.86
N GLU A 87 8.04 -0.78 -6.92
CA GLU A 87 7.61 -2.18 -6.82
C GLU A 87 8.67 -3.04 -6.14
N GLY A 88 8.22 -3.92 -5.27
CA GLY A 88 9.07 -4.81 -4.46
C GLY A 88 9.64 -4.18 -3.20
N LYS A 89 9.48 -2.89 -3.00
CA LYS A 89 9.97 -2.20 -1.80
C LYS A 89 9.03 -2.38 -0.62
N ARG A 90 9.60 -2.47 0.57
CA ARG A 90 8.85 -2.45 1.82
C ARG A 90 8.25 -1.07 2.05
N THR A 91 7.01 -1.05 2.50
CA THR A 91 6.30 0.18 2.85
C THR A 91 5.56 0.04 4.17
N VAL A 92 5.42 1.16 4.87
CA VAL A 92 4.48 1.32 5.97
C VAL A 92 3.60 2.51 5.64
N VAL A 93 2.28 2.33 5.80
CA VAL A 93 1.28 3.38 5.59
C VAL A 93 0.52 3.63 6.88
N GLU A 94 0.21 4.88 7.16
CA GLU A 94 -0.61 5.27 8.32
C GLU A 94 -1.87 5.97 7.83
N GLY A 95 -3.02 5.57 8.37
CA GLY A 95 -4.31 6.15 8.03
C GLY A 95 -5.47 5.22 8.35
N GLU A 96 -6.50 5.27 7.55
CA GLU A 96 -7.74 4.53 7.75
C GLU A 96 -7.83 3.32 6.82
N ALA A 97 -8.01 2.13 7.41
CA ALA A 97 -8.34 0.91 6.70
C ALA A 97 -9.86 0.70 6.69
N PHE A 98 -10.39 0.17 5.59
CA PHE A 98 -11.82 -0.12 5.42
C PHE A 98 -12.05 -1.08 4.25
N TYR A 99 -13.26 -1.63 4.13
CA TYR A 99 -13.66 -2.38 2.94
C TYR A 99 -14.33 -1.46 1.93
N ASP A 100 -13.94 -1.58 0.66
CA ASP A 100 -14.48 -0.81 -0.46
C ASP A 100 -14.88 -1.73 -1.61
N THR A 101 -15.92 -1.35 -2.33
CA THR A 101 -16.32 -2.03 -3.56
C THR A 101 -15.78 -1.27 -4.75
N LEU A 102 -14.85 -1.90 -5.49
CA LEU A 102 -14.34 -1.37 -6.74
C LEU A 102 -15.25 -1.82 -7.88
N THR A 103 -15.89 -0.87 -8.55
CA THR A 103 -16.75 -1.13 -9.71
C THR A 103 -15.91 -1.54 -10.92
N VAL A 104 -16.55 -2.22 -11.90
CA VAL A 104 -15.85 -2.60 -13.14
C VAL A 104 -15.20 -1.41 -13.84
N PRO A 105 -15.85 -0.23 -14.01
CA PRO A 105 -15.19 0.94 -14.58
C PRO A 105 -13.97 1.41 -13.78
N MET A 106 -14.02 1.38 -12.45
CA MET A 106 -12.89 1.74 -11.59
C MET A 106 -11.73 0.77 -11.76
N LEU A 107 -12.00 -0.53 -11.75
CA LEU A 107 -10.98 -1.56 -11.94
C LEU A 107 -10.29 -1.42 -13.29
N LYS A 108 -11.05 -1.15 -14.36
CA LYS A 108 -10.49 -0.90 -15.69
C LYS A 108 -9.61 0.35 -15.72
N HIS A 109 -10.08 1.43 -15.10
CA HIS A 109 -9.32 2.68 -15.02
C HIS A 109 -7.98 2.48 -14.29
N TYR A 110 -7.98 1.78 -13.16
CA TYR A 110 -6.74 1.49 -12.42
C TYR A 110 -5.81 0.55 -13.18
N ALA A 111 -6.34 -0.41 -13.94
CA ALA A 111 -5.53 -1.27 -14.79
C ALA A 111 -4.86 -0.50 -15.94
N GLU A 112 -5.57 0.46 -16.53
CA GLU A 112 -4.99 1.39 -17.52
C GLU A 112 -3.87 2.23 -16.91
N ASP A 113 -4.09 2.78 -15.71
CA ASP A 113 -3.10 3.58 -15.00
C ASP A 113 -1.85 2.78 -14.59
N ALA A 114 -2.01 1.48 -14.34
CA ALA A 114 -0.92 0.55 -14.06
C ALA A 114 -0.16 0.09 -15.31
N GLY A 115 -0.65 0.45 -16.50
CA GLY A 115 -0.04 0.03 -17.76
C GLY A 115 -0.32 -1.42 -18.15
N GLU A 116 -1.41 -2.01 -17.65
CA GLU A 116 -1.80 -3.38 -17.99
C GLU A 116 -2.16 -3.52 -19.48
N PRO A 117 -1.94 -4.72 -20.07
CA PRO A 117 -2.33 -4.98 -21.46
C PRO A 117 -3.84 -4.84 -21.68
N GLN A 118 -4.26 -4.43 -22.87
CA GLN A 118 -5.68 -4.27 -23.21
C GLN A 118 -6.49 -5.55 -22.99
N ALA A 119 -5.91 -6.73 -23.27
CA ALA A 119 -6.58 -8.02 -23.04
C ALA A 119 -6.90 -8.25 -21.55
N PHE A 120 -6.04 -7.82 -20.64
CA PHE A 120 -6.27 -7.85 -19.20
C PHE A 120 -7.43 -6.92 -18.81
N ILE A 121 -7.43 -5.70 -19.33
CA ILE A 121 -8.46 -4.69 -19.06
C ILE A 121 -9.82 -5.17 -19.55
N ASP A 122 -9.89 -5.73 -20.77
CA ASP A 122 -11.13 -6.22 -21.37
C ASP A 122 -11.71 -7.43 -20.62
N ALA A 123 -10.87 -8.22 -19.94
CA ALA A 123 -11.31 -9.37 -19.14
C ALA A 123 -11.94 -8.98 -17.80
N ILE A 124 -11.83 -7.72 -17.36
CA ILE A 124 -12.45 -7.24 -16.12
C ILE A 124 -13.97 -7.10 -16.35
N ASP A 125 -14.76 -7.96 -15.71
CA ASP A 125 -16.21 -8.04 -15.92
C ASP A 125 -17.05 -8.07 -14.63
N THR A 126 -16.40 -8.15 -13.47
CA THR A 126 -17.05 -8.20 -12.15
C THR A 126 -16.48 -7.19 -11.18
N PRO A 127 -17.30 -6.56 -10.33
CA PRO A 127 -16.80 -5.69 -9.26
C PRO A 127 -16.06 -6.53 -8.20
N GLU A 128 -15.18 -5.88 -7.45
CA GLU A 128 -14.35 -6.51 -6.44
C GLU A 128 -14.54 -5.81 -5.09
N LEU A 129 -14.83 -6.59 -4.03
CA LEU A 129 -14.74 -6.12 -2.66
C LEU A 129 -13.29 -6.24 -2.22
N ARG A 130 -12.68 -5.12 -1.85
CA ARG A 130 -11.26 -5.06 -1.55
C ARG A 130 -11.02 -4.38 -0.21
N LEU A 131 -10.04 -4.90 0.54
CA LEU A 131 -9.47 -4.16 1.64
C LEU A 131 -8.78 -2.92 1.07
N ALA A 132 -9.16 -1.76 1.56
CA ALA A 132 -8.70 -0.46 1.07
C ALA A 132 -8.13 0.38 2.21
N PHE A 133 -7.37 1.40 1.84
CA PHE A 133 -6.67 2.23 2.79
C PHE A 133 -6.61 3.68 2.29
N THR A 134 -6.93 4.63 3.15
CA THR A 134 -6.68 6.05 2.89
C THR A 134 -5.53 6.51 3.77
N ALA A 135 -4.37 6.73 3.15
CA ALA A 135 -3.14 7.07 3.86
C ALA A 135 -2.98 8.57 4.06
N THR A 136 -2.59 8.96 5.26
CA THR A 136 -2.13 10.32 5.58
C THR A 136 -0.61 10.44 5.48
N GLY A 137 0.09 9.32 5.54
CA GLY A 137 1.54 9.24 5.39
C GLY A 137 1.98 7.87 4.92
N VAL A 138 3.07 7.84 4.15
CA VAL A 138 3.68 6.64 3.58
C VAL A 138 5.18 6.68 3.83
N MET A 139 5.75 5.58 4.28
CA MET A 139 7.20 5.35 4.30
C MET A 139 7.53 4.28 3.28
N ILE A 140 8.52 4.54 2.44
CA ILE A 140 9.10 3.54 1.51
C ILE A 140 10.55 3.33 1.88
N GLU A 141 10.93 2.06 2.05
CA GLU A 141 12.30 1.65 2.39
C GLU A 141 13.00 1.14 1.14
N ASP A 142 14.16 1.70 0.83
CA ASP A 142 14.99 1.32 -0.32
C ASP A 142 15.70 -0.02 -0.14
#